data_3dcb94c45b476e78e1bc5680ecf1e29f
#
_entry.id   3dcb94c45b476e78e1bc5680ecf1e29f
#
_cell.length_a   1.000
_cell.length_b   1.000
_cell.length_c   1.000
_cell.angle_alpha   90.00
_cell.angle_beta   90.00
_cell.angle_gamma   90.00
#
_symmetry.space_group_name_H-M   'P 1'
#
loop_
_entity.id
_entity.type
_entity.pdbx_description
1 polymer ?
#
loop_
_entity_poly.entity_id
_entity_poly.type
_entity_poly.pdbx_seq_one_letter_code
_entity_poly.pdbx_strand_id
1 'polypeptide(L)'
;VHRRIIVPGALGAASVLLAIPASAAAPSPGAPGIGDPYYPAYGNGGYDVSHYDLRLTYRPDSDRLEGTATILARTTEDLSRFNLDFLLDVGEVRVNGAKASFTTSGEHELEITPKRPLAKGTPVTVVVRYGGVPSSKEAYGFTGWHRTPDGGVAANEPEAAWWWFPSNDHPLDKATFDVSVQVPDGTQAISNGTLRSKSSRSVFDLTTGTTESGIPVVNAYSVDLGANDGAARASVERTGEVADWLSGYFGPYPYNALGGYVPNTDTGYALETQTRPFYSPRQFANGSNVSVVVHELAHQWYGDLVSVRGWKDIWINEGFARYAQWLWSEHEGEGTARELADYTYASHPADDPFWTVRPGDPGPENQFDIAVYDRGALAVHALREKVGDEDFFAILKGWPAKYAHGNASVADFRRYAEEVSGEPLAALFDTWLFRPSKPEAPAARAASLAKAADTPAQPRSWRKIAATNDVHAH
;
A
#
# COMPACT_ATOMS: atom_id res chain seq x y z
N VAL A 1 -16.53 -80.38 55.65
CA VAL A 1 -15.92 -79.16 56.14
C VAL A 1 -15.87 -78.19 55.01
N HIS A 2 -16.86 -77.25 54.98
CA HIS A 2 -16.96 -76.23 53.90
C HIS A 2 -16.38 -74.91 54.44
N ARG A 3 -15.30 -74.43 53.82
CA ARG A 3 -14.75 -73.10 54.10
C ARG A 3 -15.45 -72.09 53.11
N ARG A 4 -16.14 -71.12 53.68
CA ARG A 4 -16.63 -69.93 52.91
C ARG A 4 -15.51 -68.92 52.86
N ILE A 5 -15.22 -68.47 51.63
CA ILE A 5 -14.31 -67.31 51.35
C ILE A 5 -15.20 -66.09 51.23
N ILE A 6 -14.94 -65.09 52.10
CA ILE A 6 -15.57 -63.77 52.04
C ILE A 6 -14.65 -62.88 51.19
N VAL A 7 -15.19 -62.33 50.06
CA VAL A 7 -14.51 -61.32 49.24
C VAL A 7 -14.96 -59.93 49.71
N PRO A 8 -14.08 -59.02 50.06
CA PRO A 8 -14.46 -57.64 50.37
C PRO A 8 -14.77 -56.86 49.08
N GLY A 9 -15.98 -56.29 48.98
CA GLY A 9 -16.38 -55.39 47.91
C GLY A 9 -15.67 -54.04 48.06
N ALA A 10 -14.96 -53.61 47.01
CA ALA A 10 -14.40 -52.28 46.91
C ALA A 10 -15.53 -51.30 46.48
N LEU A 11 -15.85 -50.38 47.38
CA LEU A 11 -16.65 -49.19 47.03
C LEU A 11 -15.81 -48.26 46.14
N GLY A 12 -16.09 -48.21 44.88
CA GLY A 12 -15.57 -47.21 43.94
C GLY A 12 -16.25 -45.87 44.18
N ALA A 13 -15.51 -44.89 44.73
CA ALA A 13 -15.97 -43.53 44.78
C ALA A 13 -15.89 -42.91 43.37
N ALA A 14 -17.04 -42.71 42.73
CA ALA A 14 -17.14 -41.98 41.46
C ALA A 14 -16.99 -40.51 41.76
N SER A 15 -15.80 -39.92 41.44
CA SER A 15 -15.57 -38.51 41.46
C SER A 15 -16.29 -37.86 40.27
N VAL A 16 -17.42 -37.22 40.55
CA VAL A 16 -18.09 -36.35 39.56
C VAL A 16 -17.27 -35.08 39.45
N LEU A 17 -16.44 -34.96 38.39
CA LEU A 17 -15.82 -33.70 37.98
C LEU A 17 -16.95 -32.78 37.46
N LEU A 18 -17.41 -31.88 38.31
CA LEU A 18 -18.20 -30.73 37.92
C LEU A 18 -17.32 -29.88 37.03
N ALA A 19 -17.54 -29.91 35.69
CA ALA A 19 -16.99 -28.94 34.76
C ALA A 19 -17.55 -27.56 35.16
N ILE A 20 -16.71 -26.72 35.77
CA ILE A 20 -17.03 -25.29 35.97
C ILE A 20 -17.11 -24.70 34.55
N PRO A 21 -18.25 -24.17 34.13
CA PRO A 21 -18.30 -23.46 32.84
C PRO A 21 -17.27 -22.33 32.88
N ALA A 22 -16.35 -22.32 31.93
CA ALA A 22 -15.45 -21.20 31.77
C ALA A 22 -16.33 -19.94 31.60
N SER A 23 -16.24 -19.01 32.54
CA SER A 23 -16.92 -17.73 32.46
C SER A 23 -16.45 -17.07 31.17
N ALA A 24 -17.37 -16.88 30.21
CA ALA A 24 -17.05 -16.11 29.02
C ALA A 24 -16.58 -14.72 29.46
N ALA A 25 -15.44 -14.28 28.99
CA ALA A 25 -14.95 -12.93 29.28
C ALA A 25 -16.02 -11.91 28.87
N ALA A 26 -16.22 -10.86 29.66
CA ALA A 26 -17.15 -9.80 29.29
C ALA A 26 -16.66 -9.11 28.01
N PRO A 27 -17.59 -8.73 27.09
CA PRO A 27 -17.21 -8.01 25.88
C PRO A 27 -16.42 -6.74 26.22
N SER A 28 -15.30 -6.53 25.51
CA SER A 28 -14.39 -5.39 25.69
C SER A 28 -14.52 -4.38 24.56
N PRO A 29 -14.07 -3.12 24.73
CA PRO A 29 -13.86 -2.22 23.62
C PRO A 29 -12.84 -2.78 22.63
N GLY A 30 -13.08 -2.63 21.33
CA GLY A 30 -12.06 -2.84 20.31
C GLY A 30 -10.91 -1.84 20.47
N ALA A 31 -9.72 -2.22 20.06
CA ALA A 31 -8.56 -1.36 20.17
C ALA A 31 -8.62 -0.19 19.16
N PRO A 32 -8.23 1.04 19.57
CA PRO A 32 -8.13 2.18 18.67
C PRO A 32 -6.79 2.19 17.93
N GLY A 33 -6.49 1.11 17.23
CA GLY A 33 -5.26 0.86 16.50
C GLY A 33 -5.05 -0.63 16.26
N ILE A 34 -4.46 -0.97 15.14
CA ILE A 34 -4.21 -2.36 14.76
C ILE A 34 -2.85 -2.89 15.26
N GLY A 35 -2.07 -2.02 15.92
CA GLY A 35 -0.79 -2.37 16.54
C GLY A 35 0.43 -2.10 15.67
N ASP A 36 0.33 -1.21 14.69
CA ASP A 36 1.50 -0.75 13.93
C ASP A 36 2.45 0.04 14.84
N PRO A 37 3.78 -0.25 14.82
CA PRO A 37 4.73 0.43 15.70
C PRO A 37 5.01 1.89 15.30
N TYR A 38 4.80 2.27 14.03
CA TYR A 38 4.99 3.64 13.55
C TYR A 38 3.73 4.48 13.73
N TYR A 39 2.58 3.87 13.48
CA TYR A 39 1.26 4.49 13.52
C TYR A 39 0.33 3.74 14.47
N PRO A 40 0.55 3.82 15.80
CA PRO A 40 -0.17 2.99 16.77
C PRO A 40 -1.68 3.26 16.84
N ALA A 41 -2.12 4.41 16.30
CA ALA A 41 -3.52 4.79 16.23
C ALA A 41 -4.17 4.55 14.84
N TYR A 42 -3.45 3.94 13.88
CA TYR A 42 -4.01 3.70 12.54
C TYR A 42 -4.63 2.32 12.45
N GLY A 43 -5.74 2.27 11.73
CA GLY A 43 -6.60 1.11 11.71
C GLY A 43 -7.18 0.77 13.07
N ASN A 44 -7.97 -0.26 13.17
CA ASN A 44 -8.70 -0.59 14.38
C ASN A 44 -8.74 -2.10 14.65
N GLY A 45 -8.66 -2.50 15.91
CA GLY A 45 -8.72 -3.89 16.32
C GLY A 45 -10.12 -4.40 16.65
N GLY A 46 -10.24 -5.72 16.68
CA GLY A 46 -11.44 -6.42 17.12
C GLY A 46 -12.41 -6.86 16.01
N TYR A 47 -12.14 -6.48 14.75
CA TYR A 47 -12.91 -6.90 13.59
C TYR A 47 -12.01 -6.93 12.33
N ASP A 48 -12.54 -7.44 11.23
CA ASP A 48 -11.91 -7.57 9.93
C ASP A 48 -12.95 -7.22 8.87
N VAL A 49 -12.64 -6.25 7.99
CA VAL A 49 -13.58 -5.77 6.97
C VAL A 49 -13.42 -6.58 5.70
N SER A 50 -14.52 -7.06 5.16
CA SER A 50 -14.54 -7.79 3.89
C SER A 50 -14.95 -6.94 2.69
N HIS A 51 -15.77 -5.88 2.92
CA HIS A 51 -16.33 -5.08 1.83
C HIS A 51 -16.82 -3.71 2.26
N TYR A 52 -16.64 -2.71 1.39
CA TYR A 52 -17.22 -1.37 1.47
C TYR A 52 -18.14 -1.10 0.27
N ASP A 53 -19.41 -0.74 0.50
CA ASP A 53 -20.32 -0.12 -0.49
C ASP A 53 -20.42 1.37 -0.16
N LEU A 54 -19.82 2.21 -1.02
CA LEU A 54 -19.73 3.66 -0.85
C LEU A 54 -20.67 4.36 -1.83
N ARG A 55 -21.64 5.11 -1.30
CA ARG A 55 -22.59 5.92 -2.10
C ARG A 55 -22.39 7.37 -1.76
N LEU A 56 -21.82 8.11 -2.71
CA LEU A 56 -21.30 9.45 -2.53
C LEU A 56 -22.04 10.45 -3.39
N THR A 57 -22.21 11.67 -2.89
CA THR A 57 -22.58 12.85 -3.69
C THR A 57 -21.53 13.92 -3.42
N TYR A 58 -20.84 14.37 -4.47
CA TYR A 58 -19.84 15.42 -4.37
C TYR A 58 -20.23 16.65 -5.18
N ARG A 59 -20.03 17.83 -4.61
CA ARG A 59 -20.31 19.14 -5.21
C ARG A 59 -19.01 19.96 -5.28
N PRO A 60 -18.36 20.03 -6.47
CA PRO A 60 -17.09 20.74 -6.64
C PRO A 60 -17.11 22.20 -6.20
N ASP A 61 -18.20 22.93 -6.51
CA ASP A 61 -18.30 24.36 -6.18
C ASP A 61 -18.11 24.67 -4.71
N SER A 62 -18.61 23.80 -3.84
CA SER A 62 -18.58 23.95 -2.38
C SER A 62 -17.63 22.98 -1.69
N ASP A 63 -16.95 22.10 -2.45
CA ASP A 63 -16.16 20.99 -1.94
C ASP A 63 -16.92 20.09 -0.95
N ARG A 64 -18.26 20.05 -1.09
CA ARG A 64 -19.10 19.30 -0.17
C ARG A 64 -19.27 17.87 -0.62
N LEU A 65 -18.88 16.95 0.25
CA LEU A 65 -19.09 15.52 0.15
C LEU A 65 -20.20 15.08 1.11
N GLU A 66 -21.16 14.33 0.61
CA GLU A 66 -22.18 13.60 1.40
C GLU A 66 -22.10 12.12 1.05
N GLY A 67 -22.12 11.25 2.05
CA GLY A 67 -21.92 9.82 1.83
C GLY A 67 -22.79 8.93 2.71
N THR A 68 -22.97 7.71 2.21
CA THR A 68 -23.41 6.56 2.99
C THR A 68 -22.42 5.45 2.73
N ALA A 69 -21.69 5.04 3.75
CA ALA A 69 -20.84 3.85 3.72
C ALA A 69 -21.58 2.67 4.33
N THR A 70 -21.65 1.57 3.62
CA THR A 70 -22.07 0.27 4.15
C THR A 70 -20.87 -0.64 4.23
N ILE A 71 -20.49 -1.01 5.45
CA ILE A 71 -19.29 -1.76 5.76
C ILE A 71 -19.68 -3.16 6.19
N LEU A 72 -19.17 -4.18 5.52
CA LEU A 72 -19.37 -5.57 5.88
C LEU A 72 -18.11 -6.09 6.56
N ALA A 73 -18.23 -6.50 7.81
CA ALA A 73 -17.12 -6.96 8.62
C ALA A 73 -17.44 -8.24 9.38
N ARG A 74 -16.44 -8.83 9.99
CA ARG A 74 -16.56 -9.94 10.94
C ARG A 74 -15.77 -9.60 12.20
N THR A 75 -16.40 -9.78 13.36
CA THR A 75 -15.71 -9.58 14.64
C THR A 75 -14.63 -10.65 14.85
N THR A 76 -13.46 -10.24 15.32
CA THR A 76 -12.35 -11.13 15.73
C THR A 76 -12.29 -11.31 17.25
N GLU A 77 -13.07 -10.50 18.00
CA GLU A 77 -13.19 -10.51 19.45
C GLU A 77 -14.65 -10.29 19.88
N ASP A 78 -14.93 -10.48 21.19
CA ASP A 78 -16.23 -10.08 21.79
C ASP A 78 -16.21 -8.58 22.06
N LEU A 79 -17.00 -7.79 21.32
CA LEU A 79 -16.92 -6.34 21.30
C LEU A 79 -18.11 -5.68 22.03
N SER A 80 -17.81 -4.81 23.00
CA SER A 80 -18.80 -3.88 23.58
C SER A 80 -18.94 -2.60 22.78
N ARG A 81 -17.86 -2.14 22.12
CA ARG A 81 -17.80 -1.06 21.12
C ARG A 81 -16.64 -1.33 20.16
N PHE A 82 -16.60 -0.61 19.05
CA PHE A 82 -15.50 -0.63 18.07
C PHE A 82 -15.34 0.75 17.44
N ASN A 83 -14.24 0.96 16.74
CA ASN A 83 -13.93 2.25 16.13
C ASN A 83 -13.84 2.12 14.60
N LEU A 84 -13.91 3.27 13.92
CA LEU A 84 -13.55 3.48 12.52
C LEU A 84 -12.71 4.76 12.43
N ASP A 85 -11.79 4.83 11.51
CA ASP A 85 -11.02 6.04 11.20
C ASP A 85 -11.88 6.96 10.35
N PHE A 86 -12.13 8.22 10.78
CA PHE A 86 -12.98 9.14 10.04
C PHE A 86 -12.97 10.59 10.53
N LEU A 87 -12.99 11.57 9.61
CA LEU A 87 -12.89 13.00 9.89
C LEU A 87 -14.14 13.83 9.63
N LEU A 88 -15.03 13.40 8.71
CA LEU A 88 -16.21 14.20 8.38
C LEU A 88 -17.33 14.04 9.43
N ASP A 89 -18.33 14.93 9.37
CA ASP A 89 -19.42 14.95 10.33
C ASP A 89 -20.35 13.76 10.14
N VAL A 90 -20.59 12.99 11.21
CA VAL A 90 -21.45 11.80 11.19
C VAL A 90 -22.88 12.18 11.62
N GLY A 91 -23.84 11.86 10.77
CA GLY A 91 -25.27 12.10 11.04
C GLY A 91 -25.98 10.91 11.67
N GLU A 92 -25.65 9.69 11.26
CA GLU A 92 -26.29 8.46 11.77
C GLU A 92 -25.36 7.27 11.63
N VAL A 93 -25.37 6.39 12.65
CA VAL A 93 -24.72 5.07 12.59
C VAL A 93 -25.76 3.99 12.91
N ARG A 94 -25.74 2.92 12.10
CA ARG A 94 -26.49 1.68 12.35
C ARG A 94 -25.57 0.49 12.36
N VAL A 95 -25.78 -0.41 13.31
CA VAL A 95 -25.10 -1.70 13.40
C VAL A 95 -26.14 -2.81 13.32
N ASN A 96 -26.01 -3.69 12.33
CA ASN A 96 -26.98 -4.76 12.04
C ASN A 96 -28.43 -4.25 11.97
N GLY A 97 -28.62 -3.09 11.29
CA GLY A 97 -29.92 -2.42 11.11
C GLY A 97 -30.42 -1.62 12.31
N ALA A 98 -29.89 -1.81 13.52
CA ALA A 98 -30.28 -1.05 14.70
C ALA A 98 -29.44 0.23 14.82
N LYS A 99 -30.09 1.35 15.26
CA LYS A 99 -29.38 2.59 15.55
C LYS A 99 -28.36 2.37 16.67
N ALA A 100 -27.12 2.81 16.45
CA ALA A 100 -26.02 2.78 17.41
C ALA A 100 -25.73 4.20 17.93
N SER A 101 -25.20 4.32 19.14
CA SER A 101 -24.59 5.56 19.61
C SER A 101 -23.15 5.65 19.10
N PHE A 102 -22.68 6.87 18.92
CA PHE A 102 -21.32 7.13 18.49
C PHE A 102 -20.79 8.43 19.09
N THR A 103 -19.48 8.52 19.18
CA THR A 103 -18.73 9.72 19.57
C THR A 103 -17.48 9.79 18.74
N THR A 104 -16.90 10.98 18.58
CA THR A 104 -15.59 11.17 18.00
C THR A 104 -14.56 11.38 19.11
N SER A 105 -13.36 10.86 18.96
CA SER A 105 -12.25 11.03 19.90
C SER A 105 -10.91 11.08 19.16
N GLY A 106 -9.85 11.58 19.83
CA GLY A 106 -8.55 11.74 19.20
C GLY A 106 -8.59 12.61 17.95
N GLU A 107 -7.68 12.34 17.01
CA GLU A 107 -7.59 13.07 15.75
C GLU A 107 -8.65 12.59 14.72
N HIS A 108 -8.97 11.29 14.71
CA HIS A 108 -9.77 10.69 13.63
C HIS A 108 -10.68 9.53 14.07
N GLU A 109 -10.78 9.23 15.35
CA GLU A 109 -11.54 8.06 15.81
C GLU A 109 -13.06 8.32 15.84
N LEU A 110 -13.82 7.47 15.17
CA LEU A 110 -15.27 7.34 15.29
C LEU A 110 -15.59 6.12 16.15
N GLU A 111 -15.81 6.33 17.45
CA GLU A 111 -16.18 5.28 18.39
C GLU A 111 -17.66 4.91 18.25
N ILE A 112 -17.99 3.65 18.01
CA ILE A 112 -19.34 3.15 17.78
C ILE A 112 -19.74 2.15 18.88
N THR A 113 -20.82 2.43 19.60
CA THR A 113 -21.39 1.54 20.58
C THR A 113 -22.69 0.92 20.05
N PRO A 114 -22.67 -0.36 19.65
CA PRO A 114 -23.86 -1.06 19.18
C PRO A 114 -24.88 -1.23 20.31
N LYS A 115 -26.17 -1.38 19.95
CA LYS A 115 -27.25 -1.56 20.93
C LYS A 115 -27.08 -2.80 21.81
N ARG A 116 -26.35 -3.81 21.32
CA ARG A 116 -25.96 -5.03 22.03
C ARG A 116 -24.51 -5.35 21.68
N PRO A 117 -23.74 -5.89 22.62
CA PRO A 117 -22.40 -6.38 22.31
C PRO A 117 -22.41 -7.38 21.15
N LEU A 118 -21.31 -7.39 20.42
CA LEU A 118 -21.10 -8.26 19.26
C LEU A 118 -20.21 -9.43 19.69
N ALA A 119 -20.68 -10.66 19.49
CA ALA A 119 -19.88 -11.84 19.82
C ALA A 119 -18.80 -12.08 18.76
N LYS A 120 -17.66 -12.61 19.18
CA LYS A 120 -16.57 -13.04 18.29
C LYS A 120 -17.08 -13.94 17.15
N GLY A 121 -16.54 -13.71 15.94
CA GLY A 121 -16.90 -14.47 14.72
C GLY A 121 -18.25 -14.09 14.11
N THR A 122 -18.93 -13.05 14.63
CA THR A 122 -20.24 -12.62 14.13
C THR A 122 -20.08 -11.73 12.90
N PRO A 123 -20.85 -11.96 11.81
CA PRO A 123 -20.97 -10.99 10.73
C PRO A 123 -21.60 -9.70 11.23
N VAL A 124 -21.04 -8.57 10.83
CA VAL A 124 -21.47 -7.23 11.20
C VAL A 124 -21.67 -6.38 9.96
N THR A 125 -22.83 -5.70 9.89
CA THR A 125 -23.07 -4.65 8.90
C THR A 125 -23.12 -3.31 9.62
N VAL A 126 -22.21 -2.41 9.27
CA VAL A 126 -22.20 -1.03 9.76
C VAL A 126 -22.63 -0.10 8.65
N VAL A 127 -23.60 0.77 8.92
CA VAL A 127 -24.03 1.81 7.97
C VAL A 127 -23.79 3.16 8.62
N VAL A 128 -22.95 3.97 7.98
CA VAL A 128 -22.62 5.34 8.42
C VAL A 128 -23.14 6.34 7.40
N ARG A 129 -23.94 7.32 7.83
CA ARG A 129 -24.34 8.49 7.02
C ARG A 129 -23.57 9.70 7.49
N TYR A 130 -22.96 10.41 6.57
CA TYR A 130 -22.02 11.48 6.88
C TYR A 130 -21.99 12.55 5.81
N GLY A 131 -21.33 13.67 6.12
CA GLY A 131 -21.03 14.71 5.14
C GLY A 131 -20.15 15.79 5.73
N GLY A 132 -19.59 16.61 4.86
CA GLY A 132 -18.70 17.68 5.25
C GLY A 132 -17.98 18.29 4.06
N VAL A 133 -16.93 19.06 4.35
CA VAL A 133 -16.02 19.65 3.38
C VAL A 133 -14.64 19.00 3.62
N PRO A 134 -14.23 18.03 2.80
CA PRO A 134 -13.01 17.27 3.06
C PRO A 134 -11.76 18.13 3.12
N SER A 135 -11.59 19.13 2.23
CA SER A 135 -10.44 20.04 2.24
C SER A 135 -10.34 20.95 3.48
N SER A 136 -11.40 20.99 4.31
CA SER A 136 -11.35 21.70 5.59
C SER A 136 -10.82 20.86 6.75
N LYS A 137 -10.52 19.61 6.49
CA LYS A 137 -10.04 18.66 7.50
C LYS A 137 -8.54 18.45 7.36
N GLU A 138 -7.90 18.45 8.51
CA GLU A 138 -6.48 18.18 8.67
C GLU A 138 -6.32 17.23 9.85
N ALA A 139 -5.41 16.29 9.76
CA ALA A 139 -5.01 15.42 10.86
C ALA A 139 -3.49 15.22 10.79
N TYR A 140 -2.83 15.19 11.94
CA TYR A 140 -1.38 15.04 12.06
C TYR A 140 -0.54 16.03 11.22
N GLY A 141 -1.12 17.18 10.84
CA GLY A 141 -0.44 18.24 10.09
C GLY A 141 -0.51 18.13 8.57
N PHE A 142 -1.32 17.21 8.04
CA PHE A 142 -1.50 17.07 6.59
C PHE A 142 -2.95 16.78 6.19
N THR A 143 -3.21 16.68 4.88
CA THR A 143 -4.52 16.36 4.31
C THR A 143 -4.42 15.23 3.29
N GLY A 144 -5.36 14.29 3.33
CA GLY A 144 -5.56 13.26 2.32
C GLY A 144 -6.58 13.64 1.24
N TRP A 145 -7.05 14.90 1.24
CA TRP A 145 -7.98 15.41 0.24
C TRP A 145 -7.45 16.70 -0.40
N HIS A 146 -7.15 16.66 -1.67
CA HIS A 146 -6.61 17.78 -2.44
C HIS A 146 -7.70 18.41 -3.30
N ARG A 147 -8.05 19.67 -3.01
CA ARG A 147 -8.99 20.43 -3.83
C ARG A 147 -8.31 20.87 -5.12
N THR A 148 -9.02 20.67 -6.26
CA THR A 148 -8.62 21.13 -7.58
C THR A 148 -9.51 22.30 -8.03
N PRO A 149 -9.14 23.07 -9.08
CA PRO A 149 -9.99 24.11 -9.63
C PRO A 149 -11.36 23.60 -10.11
N ASP A 150 -11.47 22.33 -10.48
CA ASP A 150 -12.64 21.68 -11.07
C ASP A 150 -13.20 20.52 -10.22
N GLY A 151 -12.59 20.24 -9.06
CA GLY A 151 -13.03 19.13 -8.23
C GLY A 151 -12.20 18.88 -6.98
N GLY A 152 -11.94 17.62 -6.71
CA GLY A 152 -11.10 17.17 -5.60
C GLY A 152 -10.57 15.76 -5.85
N VAL A 153 -9.45 15.44 -5.22
CA VAL A 153 -8.74 14.17 -5.30
C VAL A 153 -8.44 13.67 -3.89
N ALA A 154 -8.79 12.42 -3.61
CA ALA A 154 -8.32 11.73 -2.42
C ALA A 154 -7.07 10.94 -2.81
N ALA A 155 -5.93 11.32 -2.25
CA ALA A 155 -4.65 10.66 -2.44
C ALA A 155 -3.72 11.01 -1.29
N ASN A 156 -3.08 10.06 -0.71
CA ASN A 156 -1.98 10.16 0.24
C ASN A 156 -1.50 8.77 0.64
N GLU A 157 -0.33 8.66 1.22
CA GLU A 157 0.23 7.51 1.92
C GLU A 157 0.96 8.02 3.18
N PRO A 158 0.80 7.38 4.34
CA PRO A 158 0.21 6.06 4.59
C PRO A 158 -1.33 6.02 4.68
N GLU A 159 -2.04 7.14 4.72
CA GLU A 159 -3.50 7.18 4.83
C GLU A 159 -4.17 8.28 4.00
N ALA A 160 -5.39 8.00 3.51
CA ALA A 160 -6.25 8.98 2.85
C ALA A 160 -7.75 8.66 2.99
N ALA A 161 -8.13 7.45 3.38
CA ALA A 161 -9.51 7.01 3.36
C ALA A 161 -10.41 7.84 4.30
N TRP A 162 -9.99 8.12 5.50
CA TRP A 162 -10.74 8.83 6.55
C TRP A 162 -11.13 10.29 6.20
N TRP A 163 -10.52 10.89 5.16
CA TRP A 163 -10.96 12.18 4.64
C TRP A 163 -12.25 12.13 3.84
N TRP A 164 -12.64 10.92 3.34
CA TRP A 164 -13.78 10.84 2.45
C TRP A 164 -14.75 9.68 2.74
N PHE A 165 -14.33 8.63 3.46
CA PHE A 165 -15.24 7.60 3.99
C PHE A 165 -14.69 6.99 5.29
N PRO A 166 -15.60 6.51 6.20
CA PRO A 166 -15.18 5.82 7.42
C PRO A 166 -14.59 4.47 7.07
N SER A 167 -13.38 4.20 7.57
CA SER A 167 -12.58 3.04 7.21
C SER A 167 -11.95 2.34 8.40
N ASN A 168 -11.36 1.20 8.15
CA ASN A 168 -10.30 0.60 8.93
C ASN A 168 -9.01 0.78 8.12
N ASP A 169 -8.35 1.94 8.29
CA ASP A 169 -7.33 2.43 7.37
C ASP A 169 -5.94 1.92 7.76
N HIS A 170 -5.68 0.67 7.40
CA HIS A 170 -4.36 0.05 7.55
C HIS A 170 -4.17 -1.09 6.53
N PRO A 171 -2.97 -1.30 5.97
CA PRO A 171 -2.68 -2.37 5.01
C PRO A 171 -3.02 -3.80 5.48
N LEU A 172 -3.12 -4.01 6.80
CA LEU A 172 -3.50 -5.32 7.37
C LEU A 172 -4.98 -5.68 7.15
N ASP A 173 -5.87 -4.71 6.96
CA ASP A 173 -7.31 -4.96 6.75
C ASP A 173 -7.70 -4.73 5.29
N LYS A 174 -7.48 -5.74 4.46
CA LYS A 174 -7.78 -5.71 3.02
C LYS A 174 -9.25 -5.98 2.75
N ALA A 175 -9.90 -5.14 1.95
CA ALA A 175 -11.30 -5.26 1.60
C ALA A 175 -11.57 -5.08 0.10
N THR A 176 -12.75 -5.48 -0.34
CA THR A 176 -13.28 -5.15 -1.66
C THR A 176 -14.15 -3.90 -1.61
N PHE A 177 -14.30 -3.20 -2.75
CA PHE A 177 -15.03 -1.94 -2.82
C PHE A 177 -16.04 -1.90 -3.96
N ASP A 178 -17.23 -1.38 -3.68
CA ASP A 178 -18.16 -0.86 -4.68
C ASP A 178 -18.36 0.65 -4.43
N VAL A 179 -18.01 1.48 -5.43
CA VAL A 179 -18.07 2.95 -5.30
C VAL A 179 -19.04 3.53 -6.30
N SER A 180 -20.05 4.25 -5.80
CA SER A 180 -21.01 5.01 -6.59
C SER A 180 -20.86 6.49 -6.27
N VAL A 181 -20.57 7.33 -7.26
CA VAL A 181 -20.41 8.77 -7.06
C VAL A 181 -21.39 9.53 -7.94
N GLN A 182 -22.21 10.37 -7.32
CA GLN A 182 -23.05 11.34 -8.00
C GLN A 182 -22.34 12.71 -8.01
N VAL A 183 -22.17 13.27 -9.20
CA VAL A 183 -21.58 14.59 -9.40
C VAL A 183 -22.50 15.42 -10.32
N PRO A 184 -22.41 16.78 -10.33
CA PRO A 184 -23.16 17.63 -11.25
C PRO A 184 -22.84 17.34 -12.71
N ASP A 185 -23.76 17.72 -13.61
CA ASP A 185 -23.49 17.72 -15.04
C ASP A 185 -22.26 18.57 -15.36
N GLY A 186 -21.40 18.06 -16.26
CA GLY A 186 -20.12 18.68 -16.56
C GLY A 186 -18.97 18.29 -15.64
N THR A 187 -19.21 17.45 -14.62
CA THR A 187 -18.16 16.84 -13.78
C THR A 187 -18.13 15.34 -14.02
N GLN A 188 -16.98 14.72 -13.78
CA GLN A 188 -16.81 13.27 -13.85
C GLN A 188 -16.10 12.75 -12.60
N ALA A 189 -16.55 11.61 -12.09
CA ALA A 189 -15.85 10.88 -11.04
C ALA A 189 -14.98 9.78 -11.66
N ILE A 190 -13.78 9.63 -11.14
CA ILE A 190 -12.83 8.56 -11.46
C ILE A 190 -12.47 7.84 -10.17
N SER A 191 -12.42 6.54 -10.22
CA SER A 191 -12.02 5.68 -9.11
C SER A 191 -11.22 4.49 -9.63
N ASN A 192 -10.69 3.71 -8.72
CA ASN A 192 -10.02 2.44 -8.96
C ASN A 192 -11.00 1.38 -9.52
N GLY A 193 -10.44 0.30 -10.05
CA GLY A 193 -11.22 -0.85 -10.50
C GLY A 193 -11.95 -0.65 -11.83
N THR A 194 -12.97 -1.46 -12.05
CA THR A 194 -13.72 -1.55 -13.30
C THR A 194 -14.98 -0.70 -13.27
N LEU A 195 -15.14 0.21 -14.24
CA LEU A 195 -16.38 0.99 -14.40
C LEU A 195 -17.56 0.06 -14.74
N ARG A 196 -18.57 0.04 -13.90
CA ARG A 196 -19.79 -0.75 -14.09
C ARG A 196 -20.83 -0.04 -14.91
N SER A 197 -21.06 1.25 -14.63
CA SER A 197 -22.04 2.07 -15.35
C SER A 197 -21.74 3.56 -15.17
N LYS A 198 -22.17 4.36 -16.14
CA LYS A 198 -22.10 5.82 -16.07
C LYS A 198 -23.31 6.44 -16.79
N SER A 199 -23.84 7.55 -16.26
CA SER A 199 -25.04 8.19 -16.76
C SER A 199 -24.85 9.58 -17.39
N SER A 200 -23.60 10.11 -17.45
CA SER A 200 -23.31 11.48 -17.95
C SER A 200 -22.12 11.55 -18.91
N ARG A 201 -21.92 12.71 -19.57
CA ARG A 201 -20.79 12.99 -20.46
C ARG A 201 -19.49 13.19 -19.69
N SER A 202 -18.37 12.78 -20.29
CA SER A 202 -17.02 12.91 -19.76
C SER A 202 -16.51 14.34 -19.71
N VAL A 203 -15.79 14.70 -18.67
CA VAL A 203 -15.02 15.95 -18.50
C VAL A 203 -13.52 15.67 -18.53
N PHE A 204 -13.12 14.43 -18.27
CA PHE A 204 -11.74 13.97 -18.49
C PHE A 204 -11.57 13.50 -19.93
N ASP A 205 -10.40 13.75 -20.47
CA ASP A 205 -9.99 13.10 -21.70
C ASP A 205 -9.52 11.67 -21.35
N LEU A 206 -10.25 10.70 -21.88
CA LEU A 206 -10.00 9.28 -21.64
C LEU A 206 -9.33 8.66 -22.84
N THR A 207 -8.19 8.00 -22.64
CA THR A 207 -7.66 7.06 -23.63
C THR A 207 -7.94 5.64 -23.19
N THR A 208 -8.24 4.77 -24.14
CA THR A 208 -8.58 3.38 -23.88
C THR A 208 -7.72 2.45 -24.72
N GLY A 209 -7.32 1.34 -24.13
CA GLY A 209 -6.53 0.31 -24.80
C GLY A 209 -6.75 -1.05 -24.16
N THR A 210 -5.88 -1.97 -24.49
CA THR A 210 -5.86 -3.32 -23.94
C THR A 210 -4.41 -3.79 -23.93
N THR A 211 -3.96 -4.43 -22.85
CA THR A 211 -2.66 -5.08 -22.79
C THR A 211 -2.60 -6.27 -23.75
N GLU A 212 -1.42 -6.81 -24.02
CA GLU A 212 -1.28 -8.06 -24.78
C GLU A 212 -2.00 -9.23 -24.09
N SER A 213 -2.03 -9.24 -22.76
CA SER A 213 -2.74 -10.24 -21.95
C SER A 213 -4.26 -10.04 -21.90
N GLY A 214 -4.80 -8.99 -22.55
CA GLY A 214 -6.24 -8.74 -22.65
C GLY A 214 -6.82 -7.90 -21.49
N ILE A 215 -6.01 -7.28 -20.65
CA ILE A 215 -6.47 -6.40 -19.57
C ILE A 215 -6.91 -5.04 -20.14
N PRO A 216 -8.14 -4.56 -19.85
CA PRO A 216 -8.57 -3.23 -20.27
C PRO A 216 -7.73 -2.13 -19.62
N VAL A 217 -7.25 -1.19 -20.44
CA VAL A 217 -6.50 0.00 -20.02
C VAL A 217 -7.37 1.24 -20.21
N VAL A 218 -7.50 2.04 -19.15
CA VAL A 218 -8.20 3.33 -19.21
C VAL A 218 -7.35 4.38 -18.51
N ASN A 219 -6.72 5.26 -19.28
CA ASN A 219 -6.03 6.42 -18.76
C ASN A 219 -6.94 7.64 -18.76
N ALA A 220 -6.85 8.45 -17.73
CA ALA A 220 -7.67 9.64 -17.55
C ALA A 220 -6.77 10.86 -17.33
N TYR A 221 -7.02 11.90 -18.10
CA TYR A 221 -6.28 13.16 -18.04
C TYR A 221 -7.24 14.31 -17.78
N SER A 222 -6.88 15.21 -16.87
CA SER A 222 -7.57 16.48 -16.79
C SER A 222 -7.43 17.22 -18.14
N VAL A 223 -8.49 17.91 -18.55
CA VAL A 223 -8.50 18.65 -19.82
C VAL A 223 -7.60 19.89 -19.80
N ASP A 224 -7.11 20.30 -18.64
CA ASP A 224 -6.30 21.51 -18.43
C ASP A 224 -4.93 21.20 -17.79
N LEU A 225 -4.16 20.32 -18.42
CA LEU A 225 -2.80 19.99 -18.00
C LEU A 225 -1.75 20.99 -18.53
N GLY A 226 -2.15 21.93 -19.39
CA GLY A 226 -1.29 22.97 -19.93
C GLY A 226 -0.05 22.42 -20.63
N ALA A 227 1.12 22.93 -20.29
CA ALA A 227 2.39 22.52 -20.92
C ALA A 227 2.78 21.06 -20.66
N ASN A 228 2.23 20.42 -19.63
CA ASN A 228 2.56 19.05 -19.25
C ASN A 228 1.77 17.99 -20.01
N ASP A 229 0.67 18.37 -20.73
CA ASP A 229 -0.26 17.41 -21.35
C ASP A 229 0.45 16.43 -22.29
N GLY A 230 1.24 16.94 -23.24
CA GLY A 230 1.93 16.10 -24.21
C GLY A 230 2.93 15.11 -23.57
N ALA A 231 3.66 15.56 -22.56
CA ALA A 231 4.63 14.73 -21.85
C ALA A 231 3.95 13.69 -20.95
N ALA A 232 2.86 14.07 -20.27
CA ALA A 232 2.04 13.17 -19.45
C ALA A 232 1.47 12.04 -20.29
N ARG A 233 0.84 12.37 -21.45
CA ARG A 233 0.30 11.37 -22.38
C ARG A 233 1.39 10.47 -22.93
N ALA A 234 2.50 11.04 -23.43
CA ALA A 234 3.62 10.26 -23.95
C ALA A 234 4.20 9.27 -22.94
N SER A 235 3.99 9.49 -21.65
CA SER A 235 4.42 8.60 -20.56
C SER A 235 3.33 7.60 -20.17
N VAL A 236 2.14 8.10 -19.81
CA VAL A 236 1.09 7.29 -19.19
C VAL A 236 0.39 6.39 -20.21
N GLU A 237 0.38 6.73 -21.51
CA GLU A 237 -0.16 5.83 -22.55
C GLU A 237 0.67 4.56 -22.74
N ARG A 238 1.91 4.52 -22.24
CA ARG A 238 2.73 3.30 -22.18
C ARG A 238 2.36 2.36 -21.03
N THR A 239 1.36 2.67 -20.21
CA THR A 239 0.91 1.85 -19.06
C THR A 239 0.69 0.38 -19.43
N GLY A 240 0.03 0.10 -20.57
CA GLY A 240 -0.20 -1.28 -21.03
C GLY A 240 1.10 -2.02 -21.35
N GLU A 241 2.00 -1.40 -22.10
CA GLU A 241 3.31 -1.92 -22.47
C GLU A 241 4.17 -2.20 -21.21
N VAL A 242 4.21 -1.25 -20.28
CA VAL A 242 4.97 -1.39 -19.03
C VAL A 242 4.41 -2.53 -18.17
N ALA A 243 3.08 -2.66 -18.06
CA ALA A 243 2.46 -3.74 -17.29
C ALA A 243 2.74 -5.13 -17.91
N ASP A 244 2.68 -5.26 -19.23
CA ASP A 244 3.03 -6.51 -19.92
C ASP A 244 4.52 -6.85 -19.73
N TRP A 245 5.41 -5.85 -19.81
CA TRP A 245 6.83 -6.00 -19.56
C TRP A 245 7.12 -6.42 -18.10
N LEU A 246 6.54 -5.74 -17.10
CA LEU A 246 6.68 -6.11 -15.68
C LEU A 246 6.14 -7.51 -15.39
N SER A 247 5.08 -7.93 -16.09
CA SER A 247 4.52 -9.29 -15.96
C SER A 247 5.54 -10.38 -16.32
N GLY A 248 6.52 -10.08 -17.15
CA GLY A 248 7.63 -10.98 -17.45
C GLY A 248 8.52 -11.28 -16.23
N TYR A 249 8.69 -10.28 -15.35
CA TYR A 249 9.53 -10.34 -14.14
C TYR A 249 8.77 -10.72 -12.88
N PHE A 250 7.54 -10.19 -12.69
CA PHE A 250 6.79 -10.30 -11.44
C PHE A 250 5.63 -11.31 -11.51
N GLY A 251 5.38 -11.88 -12.68
CA GLY A 251 4.25 -12.77 -12.92
C GLY A 251 3.05 -12.03 -13.48
N PRO A 252 1.95 -12.74 -13.81
CA PRO A 252 0.79 -12.14 -14.45
C PRO A 252 0.28 -10.92 -13.69
N TYR A 253 -0.18 -9.89 -14.42
CA TYR A 253 -0.81 -8.72 -13.82
C TYR A 253 -1.98 -9.15 -12.91
N PRO A 254 -2.03 -8.69 -11.66
CA PRO A 254 -2.91 -9.32 -10.65
C PRO A 254 -4.38 -8.89 -10.72
N TYR A 255 -4.72 -7.87 -11.51
CA TYR A 255 -6.05 -7.27 -11.50
C TYR A 255 -6.73 -7.33 -12.88
N ASN A 256 -8.02 -6.98 -12.90
CA ASN A 256 -8.85 -7.02 -14.10
C ASN A 256 -9.08 -5.64 -14.76
N ALA A 257 -8.39 -4.62 -14.29
CA ALA A 257 -8.41 -3.27 -14.81
C ALA A 257 -7.01 -2.66 -14.68
N LEU A 258 -6.68 -1.73 -15.56
CA LEU A 258 -5.40 -1.04 -15.60
C LEU A 258 -5.59 0.39 -16.13
N GLY A 259 -4.72 1.30 -15.78
CA GLY A 259 -4.71 2.65 -16.32
C GLY A 259 -3.83 3.58 -15.50
N GLY A 260 -3.96 4.88 -15.76
CA GLY A 260 -3.32 5.95 -15.01
C GLY A 260 -4.25 7.16 -14.90
N TYR A 261 -3.99 8.00 -13.93
CA TYR A 261 -4.74 9.24 -13.72
C TYR A 261 -3.80 10.43 -13.53
N VAL A 262 -3.99 11.47 -14.34
CA VAL A 262 -3.25 12.72 -14.25
C VAL A 262 -4.24 13.87 -14.01
N PRO A 263 -4.38 14.36 -12.76
CA PRO A 263 -5.25 15.48 -12.40
C PRO A 263 -4.64 16.83 -12.79
N ASN A 264 -5.45 17.87 -12.74
CA ASN A 264 -4.98 19.25 -12.81
C ASN A 264 -4.69 19.78 -11.38
N THR A 265 -3.78 19.11 -10.68
CA THR A 265 -3.28 19.58 -9.38
C THR A 265 -1.87 19.07 -9.15
N ASP A 266 -1.02 19.91 -8.62
CA ASP A 266 0.35 19.54 -8.24
C ASP A 266 0.35 19.09 -6.77
N THR A 267 0.27 17.79 -6.56
CA THR A 267 0.40 17.18 -5.22
C THR A 267 1.86 16.99 -4.82
N GLY A 268 2.78 17.15 -5.77
CA GLY A 268 4.20 16.90 -5.55
C GLY A 268 4.63 15.45 -5.80
N TYR A 269 3.75 14.45 -5.77
CA TYR A 269 4.07 13.02 -5.82
C TYR A 269 3.25 12.25 -6.85
N ALA A 270 3.64 11.02 -7.14
CA ALA A 270 2.82 10.00 -7.76
C ALA A 270 2.41 8.97 -6.68
N LEU A 271 1.41 8.15 -6.95
CA LEU A 271 0.92 7.16 -5.99
C LEU A 271 0.38 5.93 -6.74
N GLU A 272 0.72 4.77 -6.23
CA GLU A 272 0.41 3.45 -6.79
C GLU A 272 -1.04 3.02 -6.69
N THR A 273 -1.98 3.91 -6.49
CA THR A 273 -3.39 3.54 -6.27
C THR A 273 -3.81 2.38 -7.17
N GLN A 274 -4.25 1.29 -6.56
CA GLN A 274 -4.48 -0.01 -7.19
C GLN A 274 -5.28 0.11 -8.50
N THR A 275 -4.82 -0.49 -9.57
CA THR A 275 -5.35 -0.51 -10.93
C THR A 275 -5.34 0.83 -11.68
N ARG A 276 -5.10 1.95 -11.01
CA ARG A 276 -5.05 3.28 -11.64
C ARG A 276 -4.13 4.21 -10.87
N PRO A 277 -2.82 4.03 -10.97
CA PRO A 277 -1.87 4.93 -10.37
C PRO A 277 -2.16 6.40 -10.68
N PHE A 278 -1.89 7.24 -9.70
CA PHE A 278 -2.05 8.67 -9.75
C PHE A 278 -0.69 9.31 -10.05
N TYR A 279 -0.66 10.33 -10.92
CA TYR A 279 0.56 11.02 -11.30
C TYR A 279 0.37 12.53 -11.19
N SER A 280 1.09 13.22 -10.30
CA SER A 280 1.15 14.68 -10.33
C SER A 280 1.68 15.18 -11.67
N PRO A 281 1.12 16.24 -12.27
CA PRO A 281 1.64 16.83 -13.51
C PRO A 281 3.10 17.25 -13.44
N ARG A 282 3.62 17.54 -12.24
CA ARG A 282 5.03 17.86 -11.98
C ARG A 282 5.99 16.78 -12.47
N GLN A 283 5.57 15.50 -12.44
CA GLN A 283 6.38 14.37 -12.91
C GLN A 283 6.78 14.50 -14.38
N PHE A 284 6.05 15.30 -15.14
CA PHE A 284 6.20 15.48 -16.58
C PHE A 284 6.69 16.89 -16.96
N ALA A 285 7.05 17.74 -15.99
CA ALA A 285 7.46 19.12 -16.23
C ALA A 285 8.78 19.24 -17.04
N ASN A 286 9.63 18.22 -16.97
CA ASN A 286 10.90 18.14 -17.70
C ASN A 286 10.83 17.28 -18.97
N GLY A 287 9.63 16.94 -19.45
CA GLY A 287 9.37 16.05 -20.57
C GLY A 287 8.81 14.70 -20.16
N SER A 288 8.69 13.77 -21.11
CA SER A 288 8.14 12.44 -20.84
C SER A 288 9.01 11.66 -19.84
N ASN A 289 8.36 11.04 -18.86
CA ASN A 289 8.99 10.24 -17.83
C ASN A 289 8.23 8.92 -17.66
N VAL A 290 8.58 7.90 -18.45
CA VAL A 290 8.01 6.55 -18.31
C VAL A 290 8.55 5.87 -17.06
N SER A 291 9.68 6.32 -16.54
CA SER A 291 10.29 5.74 -15.33
C SER A 291 9.38 5.84 -14.10
N VAL A 292 8.63 6.95 -13.93
CA VAL A 292 7.63 7.04 -12.86
C VAL A 292 6.46 6.08 -13.11
N VAL A 293 6.04 5.87 -14.35
CA VAL A 293 4.98 4.91 -14.67
C VAL A 293 5.42 3.48 -14.31
N VAL A 294 6.69 3.14 -14.55
CA VAL A 294 7.25 1.84 -14.14
C VAL A 294 7.25 1.67 -12.64
N HIS A 295 7.61 2.72 -11.89
CA HIS A 295 7.61 2.72 -10.43
C HIS A 295 6.22 2.39 -9.88
N GLU A 296 5.23 3.21 -10.22
CA GLU A 296 3.86 3.06 -9.72
C GLU A 296 3.20 1.74 -10.18
N LEU A 297 3.56 1.25 -11.37
CA LEU A 297 3.05 -0.04 -11.84
C LEU A 297 3.73 -1.23 -11.17
N ALA A 298 4.98 -1.13 -10.75
CA ALA A 298 5.65 -2.20 -10.02
C ALA A 298 4.97 -2.46 -8.67
N HIS A 299 4.44 -1.44 -8.04
CA HIS A 299 3.68 -1.54 -6.81
C HIS A 299 2.41 -2.39 -6.94
N GLN A 300 1.85 -2.56 -8.14
CA GLN A 300 0.69 -3.44 -8.33
C GLN A 300 0.97 -4.88 -7.87
N TRP A 301 2.25 -5.31 -7.86
CA TRP A 301 2.71 -6.58 -7.28
C TRP A 301 3.35 -6.41 -5.90
N TYR A 302 4.21 -5.39 -5.73
CA TYR A 302 4.99 -5.09 -4.52
C TYR A 302 4.43 -3.86 -3.81
N GLY A 303 3.36 -4.04 -3.03
CA GLY A 303 2.58 -2.99 -2.36
C GLY A 303 1.11 -3.36 -2.34
N ASP A 304 0.48 -3.44 -3.51
CA ASP A 304 -0.95 -3.69 -3.64
C ASP A 304 -1.31 -5.17 -3.49
N LEU A 305 -0.72 -6.05 -4.30
CA LEU A 305 -1.01 -7.49 -4.23
C LEU A 305 -0.46 -8.09 -2.93
N VAL A 306 0.80 -7.78 -2.64
CA VAL A 306 1.47 -8.15 -1.39
C VAL A 306 1.77 -6.87 -0.64
N SER A 307 0.95 -6.52 0.35
CA SER A 307 1.14 -5.32 1.15
C SER A 307 2.07 -5.57 2.33
N VAL A 308 2.66 -4.52 2.86
CA VAL A 308 3.49 -4.61 4.07
C VAL A 308 2.68 -5.09 5.28
N ARG A 309 3.33 -5.77 6.21
CA ARG A 309 2.74 -6.17 7.49
C ARG A 309 2.67 -5.00 8.47
N GLY A 310 3.58 -4.07 8.35
CA GLY A 310 3.62 -2.83 9.09
C GLY A 310 4.46 -1.84 8.32
N TRP A 311 4.25 -0.56 8.55
CA TRP A 311 4.87 0.52 7.78
C TRP A 311 6.40 0.54 7.86
N LYS A 312 7.00 -0.03 8.90
CA LYS A 312 8.45 -0.23 8.98
C LYS A 312 9.03 -1.12 7.87
N ASP A 313 8.19 -1.94 7.23
CA ASP A 313 8.58 -2.87 6.16
C ASP A 313 8.48 -2.25 4.76
N ILE A 314 8.25 -0.94 4.64
CA ILE A 314 7.98 -0.17 3.39
C ILE A 314 9.06 -0.39 2.30
N TRP A 315 10.27 -0.72 2.66
CA TRP A 315 11.32 -1.08 1.71
C TRP A 315 10.88 -2.15 0.70
N ILE A 316 9.98 -3.09 1.09
CA ILE A 316 9.50 -4.14 0.18
C ILE A 316 8.72 -3.52 -0.99
N ASN A 317 8.06 -2.40 -0.77
CA ASN A 317 7.39 -1.65 -1.82
C ASN A 317 8.44 -0.84 -2.60
N GLU A 318 9.08 0.11 -1.96
CA GLU A 318 9.87 1.17 -2.59
C GLU A 318 11.19 0.68 -3.21
N GLY A 319 11.89 -0.20 -2.51
CA GLY A 319 13.16 -0.74 -3.02
C GLY A 319 12.97 -1.57 -4.28
N PHE A 320 11.85 -2.31 -4.40
CA PHE A 320 11.53 -3.10 -5.59
C PHE A 320 10.98 -2.25 -6.73
N ALA A 321 10.14 -1.26 -6.45
CA ALA A 321 9.66 -0.32 -7.45
C ALA A 321 10.83 0.50 -8.03
N ARG A 322 11.76 0.97 -7.19
CA ARG A 322 12.99 1.62 -7.63
C ARG A 322 13.86 0.70 -8.47
N TYR A 323 14.00 -0.55 -8.09
CA TYR A 323 14.77 -1.52 -8.86
C TYR A 323 14.11 -1.86 -10.21
N ALA A 324 12.79 -1.86 -10.28
CA ALA A 324 12.06 -1.98 -11.55
C ALA A 324 12.39 -0.84 -12.51
N GLN A 325 12.57 0.40 -12.03
CA GLN A 325 13.06 1.52 -12.84
C GLN A 325 14.48 1.25 -13.39
N TRP A 326 15.35 0.60 -12.62
CA TRP A 326 16.69 0.23 -13.08
C TRP A 326 16.65 -0.85 -14.15
N LEU A 327 15.79 -1.85 -14.02
CA LEU A 327 15.56 -2.86 -15.05
C LEU A 327 14.95 -2.25 -16.32
N TRP A 328 14.04 -1.28 -16.18
CA TRP A 328 13.46 -0.55 -17.29
C TRP A 328 14.50 0.29 -18.05
N SER A 329 15.39 0.94 -17.32
CA SER A 329 16.54 1.65 -17.91
C SER A 329 17.41 0.74 -18.78
N GLU A 330 17.64 -0.48 -18.33
CA GLU A 330 18.36 -1.50 -19.08
C GLU A 330 17.58 -1.92 -20.33
N HIS A 331 16.27 -2.10 -20.23
CA HIS A 331 15.37 -2.39 -21.34
C HIS A 331 15.40 -1.30 -22.42
N GLU A 332 15.35 -0.03 -22.03
CA GLU A 332 15.41 1.13 -22.94
C GLU A 332 16.84 1.42 -23.42
N GLY A 333 17.85 0.69 -22.95
CA GLY A 333 19.26 0.94 -23.28
C GLY A 333 19.79 2.28 -22.76
N GLU A 334 19.20 2.81 -21.67
CA GLU A 334 19.56 4.09 -21.05
C GLU A 334 20.57 3.95 -19.90
N GLY A 335 21.04 2.75 -19.63
CA GLY A 335 21.98 2.34 -18.60
C GLY A 335 21.53 1.04 -17.94
N THR A 336 22.47 0.13 -17.67
CA THR A 336 22.19 -1.15 -17.01
C THR A 336 21.87 -0.96 -15.53
N ALA A 337 21.18 -1.93 -14.91
CA ALA A 337 20.94 -1.93 -13.47
C ALA A 337 22.26 -1.88 -12.68
N ARG A 338 23.33 -2.50 -13.19
CA ARG A 338 24.68 -2.42 -12.60
C ARG A 338 25.25 -1.00 -12.67
N GLU A 339 25.17 -0.33 -13.81
CA GLU A 339 25.68 1.05 -13.97
C GLU A 339 24.93 2.00 -13.03
N LEU A 340 23.62 1.83 -12.90
CA LEU A 340 22.80 2.59 -11.94
C LEU A 340 23.22 2.31 -10.49
N ALA A 341 23.44 1.05 -10.13
CA ALA A 341 23.91 0.66 -8.81
C ALA A 341 25.30 1.23 -8.50
N ASP A 342 26.23 1.16 -9.46
CA ASP A 342 27.59 1.70 -9.30
C ASP A 342 27.57 3.22 -9.16
N TYR A 343 26.76 3.91 -9.98
CA TYR A 343 26.62 5.36 -9.91
C TYR A 343 26.00 5.79 -8.58
N THR A 344 24.86 5.19 -8.18
CA THR A 344 24.18 5.48 -6.90
C THR A 344 25.13 5.26 -5.71
N TYR A 345 25.82 4.12 -5.67
CA TYR A 345 26.75 3.82 -4.60
C TYR A 345 27.91 4.83 -4.52
N ALA A 346 28.46 5.24 -5.66
CA ALA A 346 29.56 6.19 -5.73
C ALA A 346 29.13 7.63 -5.40
N SER A 347 27.87 7.99 -5.69
CA SER A 347 27.32 9.33 -5.45
C SER A 347 27.20 9.69 -3.95
N HIS A 348 27.19 8.69 -3.07
CA HIS A 348 27.09 8.87 -1.63
C HIS A 348 28.40 8.48 -0.92
N PRO A 349 29.27 9.44 -0.50
CA PRO A 349 30.45 9.17 0.31
C PRO A 349 30.14 8.41 1.60
N ALA A 350 31.15 7.83 2.26
CA ALA A 350 30.91 6.98 3.43
C ALA A 350 30.35 7.74 4.65
N ASP A 351 30.56 9.04 4.71
CA ASP A 351 30.06 9.97 5.73
C ASP A 351 28.74 10.66 5.35
N ASP A 352 28.17 10.31 4.19
CA ASP A 352 26.87 10.85 3.76
C ASP A 352 25.74 10.39 4.71
N PRO A 353 24.87 11.28 5.21
CA PRO A 353 23.70 10.95 6.01
C PRO A 353 22.76 9.90 5.37
N PHE A 354 22.74 9.80 4.04
CA PHE A 354 22.04 8.74 3.27
C PHE A 354 22.26 7.33 3.87
N TRP A 355 23.48 7.03 4.35
CA TRP A 355 23.79 5.73 4.92
C TRP A 355 23.31 5.53 6.36
N THR A 356 22.85 6.59 7.03
CA THR A 356 22.33 6.48 8.41
C THR A 356 20.90 5.97 8.44
N VAL A 357 20.11 6.24 7.39
CA VAL A 357 18.76 5.69 7.24
C VAL A 357 18.83 4.19 6.92
N ARG A 358 18.04 3.41 7.62
CA ARG A 358 18.02 1.94 7.52
C ARG A 358 16.77 1.49 6.76
N PRO A 359 16.84 1.12 5.49
CA PRO A 359 15.65 0.79 4.70
C PRO A 359 14.75 -0.30 5.30
N GLY A 360 15.32 -1.24 6.07
CA GLY A 360 14.58 -2.34 6.71
C GLY A 360 13.85 -1.94 8.01
N ASP A 361 14.09 -0.74 8.52
CA ASP A 361 13.43 -0.13 9.68
C ASP A 361 13.80 1.36 9.73
N PRO A 362 13.27 2.20 8.80
CA PRO A 362 13.71 3.59 8.62
C PRO A 362 13.31 4.52 9.77
N GLY A 363 12.29 4.16 10.54
CA GLY A 363 11.61 5.05 11.47
C GLY A 363 10.49 5.85 10.79
N PRO A 364 9.46 6.28 11.53
CA PRO A 364 8.31 6.96 10.96
C PRO A 364 8.68 8.26 10.22
N GLU A 365 9.69 8.98 10.68
CA GLU A 365 10.15 10.24 10.08
C GLU A 365 10.92 10.07 8.76
N ASN A 366 11.42 8.85 8.47
CA ASN A 366 12.23 8.55 7.30
C ASN A 366 11.59 7.47 6.40
N GLN A 367 10.30 7.22 6.58
CA GLN A 367 9.59 6.16 5.86
C GLN A 367 9.72 6.31 4.34
N PHE A 368 9.68 7.55 3.86
CA PHE A 368 9.82 7.90 2.45
C PHE A 368 11.14 8.67 2.16
N ASP A 369 12.17 8.50 3.01
CA ASP A 369 13.49 9.03 2.72
C ASP A 369 14.09 8.36 1.48
N ILE A 370 14.83 9.12 0.67
CA ILE A 370 15.45 8.63 -0.56
C ILE A 370 16.29 7.36 -0.35
N ALA A 371 16.84 7.16 0.83
CA ALA A 371 17.59 5.96 1.13
C ALA A 371 16.70 4.69 1.16
N VAL A 372 15.41 4.80 1.48
CA VAL A 372 14.49 3.66 1.41
C VAL A 372 14.37 3.16 -0.03
N TYR A 373 14.34 4.09 -0.99
CA TYR A 373 14.30 3.84 -2.43
C TYR A 373 15.66 3.42 -2.98
N ASP A 374 16.64 4.31 -2.94
CA ASP A 374 17.92 4.13 -3.65
C ASP A 374 18.84 3.14 -2.96
N ARG A 375 19.04 3.24 -1.63
CA ARG A 375 19.77 2.22 -0.88
C ARG A 375 18.97 0.91 -0.83
N GLY A 376 17.63 1.01 -0.81
CA GLY A 376 16.74 -0.11 -0.96
C GLY A 376 16.98 -0.87 -2.27
N ALA A 377 17.05 -0.17 -3.40
CA ALA A 377 17.38 -0.76 -4.70
C ALA A 377 18.81 -1.32 -4.77
N LEU A 378 19.78 -0.67 -4.09
CA LEU A 378 21.12 -1.22 -3.93
C LEU A 378 21.12 -2.57 -3.19
N ALA A 379 20.27 -2.72 -2.17
CA ALA A 379 20.09 -3.99 -1.46
C ALA A 379 19.50 -5.08 -2.38
N VAL A 380 18.53 -4.72 -3.23
CA VAL A 380 17.95 -5.62 -4.24
C VAL A 380 19.03 -6.03 -5.27
N HIS A 381 19.85 -5.08 -5.71
CA HIS A 381 20.96 -5.37 -6.62
C HIS A 381 22.01 -6.27 -5.97
N ALA A 382 22.35 -6.03 -4.71
CA ALA A 382 23.29 -6.89 -3.96
C ALA A 382 22.74 -8.31 -3.78
N LEU A 383 21.42 -8.47 -3.63
CA LEU A 383 20.77 -9.78 -3.66
C LEU A 383 20.98 -10.47 -5.01
N ARG A 384 20.73 -9.76 -6.14
CA ARG A 384 20.97 -10.30 -7.49
C ARG A 384 22.42 -10.75 -7.69
N GLU A 385 23.40 -9.93 -7.26
CA GLU A 385 24.81 -10.30 -7.33
C GLU A 385 25.17 -11.52 -6.47
N LYS A 386 24.48 -11.71 -5.34
CA LYS A 386 24.72 -12.81 -4.41
C LYS A 386 24.15 -14.14 -4.91
N VAL A 387 22.90 -14.14 -5.41
CA VAL A 387 22.20 -15.37 -5.79
C VAL A 387 22.31 -15.71 -7.29
N GLY A 388 22.72 -14.73 -8.13
CA GLY A 388 22.74 -14.86 -9.58
C GLY A 388 21.39 -14.58 -10.24
N ASP A 389 21.40 -14.37 -11.56
CA ASP A 389 20.21 -13.94 -12.30
C ASP A 389 19.07 -14.98 -12.27
N GLU A 390 19.37 -16.27 -12.39
CA GLU A 390 18.35 -17.32 -12.41
C GLU A 390 17.51 -17.34 -11.14
N ASP A 391 18.16 -17.44 -9.99
CA ASP A 391 17.48 -17.45 -8.69
C ASP A 391 16.86 -16.10 -8.37
N PHE A 392 17.54 -15.00 -8.74
CA PHE A 392 17.01 -13.64 -8.52
C PHE A 392 15.67 -13.42 -9.23
N PHE A 393 15.58 -13.75 -10.51
CA PHE A 393 14.32 -13.57 -11.24
C PHE A 393 13.26 -14.60 -10.82
N ALA A 394 13.65 -15.79 -10.36
CA ALA A 394 12.73 -16.74 -9.73
C ALA A 394 12.15 -16.17 -8.41
N ILE A 395 12.99 -15.51 -7.60
CA ILE A 395 12.55 -14.81 -6.37
C ILE A 395 11.56 -13.71 -6.72
N LEU A 396 11.90 -12.82 -7.68
CA LEU A 396 11.03 -11.70 -8.06
C LEU A 396 9.65 -12.18 -8.53
N LYS A 397 9.60 -13.22 -9.34
CA LYS A 397 8.36 -13.76 -9.90
C LYS A 397 7.54 -14.54 -8.90
N GLY A 398 8.19 -15.28 -8.03
CA GLY A 398 7.51 -16.19 -7.10
C GLY A 398 7.02 -15.52 -5.83
N TRP A 399 7.62 -14.41 -5.42
CA TRP A 399 7.21 -13.67 -4.22
C TRP A 399 5.76 -13.19 -4.29
N PRO A 400 5.34 -12.43 -5.33
CA PRO A 400 3.95 -11.99 -5.44
C PRO A 400 2.96 -13.16 -5.51
N ALA A 401 3.32 -14.25 -6.18
CA ALA A 401 2.48 -15.43 -6.26
C ALA A 401 2.30 -16.14 -4.90
N LYS A 402 3.37 -16.22 -4.09
CA LYS A 402 3.35 -16.90 -2.79
C LYS A 402 2.54 -16.14 -1.74
N TYR A 403 2.60 -14.81 -1.76
CA TYR A 403 1.97 -13.95 -0.76
C TYR A 403 0.75 -13.16 -1.29
N ALA A 404 0.26 -13.51 -2.48
CA ALA A 404 -0.88 -12.85 -3.13
C ALA A 404 -2.04 -12.57 -2.17
N HIS A 405 -2.54 -11.34 -2.21
CA HIS A 405 -3.63 -10.84 -1.37
C HIS A 405 -3.33 -10.87 0.14
N GLY A 406 -2.08 -11.06 0.52
CA GLY A 406 -1.64 -11.12 1.91
C GLY A 406 -0.72 -9.95 2.28
N ASN A 407 -0.15 -10.06 3.49
CA ASN A 407 0.79 -9.10 4.06
C ASN A 407 2.10 -9.80 4.41
N ALA A 408 3.22 -9.12 4.20
CA ALA A 408 4.53 -9.67 4.46
C ALA A 408 5.49 -8.63 5.08
N SER A 409 6.52 -9.15 5.74
CA SER A 409 7.59 -8.36 6.35
C SER A 409 8.92 -8.58 5.62
N VAL A 410 9.91 -7.72 5.86
CA VAL A 410 11.30 -7.92 5.40
C VAL A 410 11.85 -9.29 5.81
N ALA A 411 11.50 -9.77 7.01
CA ALA A 411 11.90 -11.09 7.48
C ALA A 411 11.25 -12.23 6.67
N ASP A 412 9.99 -12.05 6.25
CA ASP A 412 9.29 -13.01 5.39
C ASP A 412 9.94 -13.06 4.01
N PHE A 413 10.27 -11.89 3.43
CA PHE A 413 10.97 -11.81 2.13
C PHE A 413 12.34 -12.48 2.18
N ARG A 414 13.16 -12.19 3.21
CA ARG A 414 14.45 -12.83 3.37
C ARG A 414 14.33 -14.35 3.40
N ARG A 415 13.43 -14.91 4.24
CA ARG A 415 13.23 -16.37 4.32
C ARG A 415 12.84 -16.97 2.98
N TYR A 416 11.97 -16.28 2.25
CA TYR A 416 11.56 -16.72 0.92
C TYR A 416 12.74 -16.72 -0.06
N ALA A 417 13.55 -15.68 -0.06
CA ALA A 417 14.72 -15.59 -0.92
C ALA A 417 15.76 -16.67 -0.57
N GLU A 418 15.96 -16.98 0.72
CA GLU A 418 16.80 -18.08 1.21
C GLU A 418 16.23 -19.46 0.79
N GLU A 419 14.91 -19.64 0.80
CA GLU A 419 14.24 -20.86 0.37
C GLU A 419 14.43 -21.13 -1.14
N VAL A 420 14.34 -20.09 -1.97
CA VAL A 420 14.47 -20.21 -3.44
C VAL A 420 15.92 -20.41 -3.87
N SER A 421 16.85 -19.62 -3.34
CA SER A 421 18.25 -19.63 -3.77
C SER A 421 19.10 -20.68 -3.06
N GLY A 422 18.67 -21.18 -1.91
CA GLY A 422 19.50 -22.03 -1.03
C GLY A 422 20.67 -21.30 -0.38
N GLU A 423 20.82 -19.99 -0.57
CA GLU A 423 21.91 -19.16 -0.05
C GLU A 423 21.54 -18.53 1.30
N PRO A 424 22.49 -18.47 2.27
CA PRO A 424 22.26 -17.73 3.51
C PRO A 424 22.33 -16.22 3.24
N LEU A 425 21.24 -15.50 3.47
CA LEU A 425 21.12 -14.08 3.13
C LEU A 425 21.08 -13.15 4.35
N ALA A 426 21.08 -13.68 5.58
CA ALA A 426 20.97 -12.90 6.79
C ALA A 426 22.01 -11.77 6.90
N ALA A 427 23.29 -12.08 6.59
CA ALA A 427 24.37 -11.09 6.65
C ALA A 427 24.25 -10.01 5.58
N LEU A 428 23.75 -10.35 4.39
CA LEU A 428 23.51 -9.39 3.31
C LEU A 428 22.41 -8.41 3.72
N PHE A 429 21.26 -8.91 4.17
CA PHE A 429 20.15 -8.07 4.61
C PHE A 429 20.52 -7.20 5.82
N ASP A 430 21.24 -7.77 6.83
CA ASP A 430 21.75 -6.99 7.94
C ASP A 430 22.61 -5.82 7.46
N THR A 431 23.55 -6.08 6.55
CA THR A 431 24.47 -5.07 6.04
C THR A 431 23.79 -3.97 5.25
N TRP A 432 22.90 -4.32 4.30
CA TRP A 432 22.29 -3.36 3.40
C TRP A 432 21.08 -2.63 3.99
N LEU A 433 20.29 -3.30 4.83
CA LEU A 433 19.01 -2.79 5.31
C LEU A 433 19.02 -2.29 6.75
N PHE A 434 19.95 -2.79 7.61
CA PHE A 434 19.85 -2.51 9.06
C PHE A 434 21.08 -1.83 9.66
N ARG A 435 22.24 -1.79 8.99
CA ARG A 435 23.41 -1.06 9.49
C ARG A 435 23.36 0.40 9.08
N PRO A 436 23.58 1.36 10.01
CA PRO A 436 23.59 2.79 9.72
C PRO A 436 24.95 3.25 9.16
N SER A 437 25.47 2.56 8.15
CA SER A 437 26.77 2.86 7.54
C SER A 437 26.83 2.34 6.10
N LYS A 438 27.70 2.95 5.30
CA LYS A 438 27.94 2.50 3.92
C LYS A 438 28.44 1.06 3.91
N PRO A 439 27.74 0.12 3.22
CA PRO A 439 28.21 -1.25 3.05
C PRO A 439 29.54 -1.29 2.28
N GLU A 440 30.42 -2.21 2.61
CA GLU A 440 31.59 -2.46 1.77
C GLU A 440 31.14 -3.05 0.42
N ALA A 441 31.67 -2.51 -0.67
CA ALA A 441 31.39 -3.06 -1.99
C ALA A 441 31.95 -4.51 -2.08
N PRO A 442 31.22 -5.45 -2.70
CA PRO A 442 31.75 -6.78 -2.98
C PRO A 442 33.15 -6.68 -3.65
N ALA A 443 34.08 -7.57 -3.32
CA ALA A 443 35.49 -7.47 -3.73
C ALA A 443 35.67 -7.29 -5.25
N ALA A 444 34.86 -7.95 -6.07
CA ALA A 444 34.86 -7.81 -7.52
C ALA A 444 34.46 -6.41 -7.97
N ARG A 445 33.46 -5.82 -7.29
CA ARG A 445 32.94 -4.46 -7.51
C ARG A 445 33.94 -3.40 -7.00
N ALA A 446 34.50 -3.61 -5.80
CA ALA A 446 35.54 -2.75 -5.24
C ALA A 446 36.77 -2.67 -6.18
N ALA A 447 37.20 -3.78 -6.78
CA ALA A 447 38.27 -3.82 -7.76
C ALA A 447 37.90 -3.09 -9.07
N SER A 448 36.65 -3.13 -9.51
CA SER A 448 36.16 -2.39 -10.69
C SER A 448 36.13 -0.89 -10.41
N LEU A 449 35.54 -0.48 -9.26
CA LEU A 449 35.49 0.91 -8.84
C LEU A 449 36.86 1.53 -8.56
N ALA A 450 37.79 0.73 -8.01
CA ALA A 450 39.18 1.17 -7.79
C ALA A 450 40.01 1.30 -9.09
N LYS A 451 39.65 0.59 -10.15
CA LYS A 451 40.26 0.73 -11.48
C LYS A 451 39.69 1.92 -12.26
N ALA A 452 38.43 2.30 -12.00
CA ALA A 452 37.87 3.51 -12.53
C ALA A 452 38.46 4.68 -11.71
N ALA A 453 39.49 5.34 -12.24
CA ALA A 453 40.09 6.51 -11.59
C ALA A 453 39.13 7.69 -11.45
N ASP A 454 37.93 7.57 -12.04
CA ASP A 454 36.87 8.59 -12.08
C ASP A 454 35.55 8.00 -11.51
N THR A 455 34.71 8.90 -10.97
CA THR A 455 33.31 8.58 -10.63
C THR A 455 32.63 7.91 -11.82
N PRO A 456 31.84 6.82 -11.61
CA PRO A 456 31.11 6.18 -12.70
C PRO A 456 30.31 7.19 -13.50
N ALA A 457 30.28 7.03 -14.82
CA ALA A 457 29.50 7.92 -15.69
C ALA A 457 28.02 7.88 -15.29
N GLN A 458 27.38 9.03 -15.26
CA GLN A 458 25.93 9.12 -14.95
C GLN A 458 25.13 8.42 -16.06
N PRO A 459 24.32 7.37 -15.73
CA PRO A 459 23.42 6.74 -16.68
C PRO A 459 22.41 7.73 -17.26
N ARG A 460 21.97 7.54 -18.52
CA ARG A 460 21.07 8.48 -19.20
C ARG A 460 19.70 8.57 -18.51
N SER A 461 19.22 7.45 -17.94
CA SER A 461 17.96 7.38 -17.20
C SER A 461 18.02 8.08 -15.83
N TRP A 462 19.20 8.30 -15.26
CA TRP A 462 19.37 8.78 -13.88
C TRP A 462 18.50 10.01 -13.56
N ARG A 463 18.48 11.02 -14.44
CA ARG A 463 17.70 12.24 -14.21
C ARG A 463 16.19 11.98 -14.16
N LYS A 464 15.68 11.02 -14.96
CA LYS A 464 14.27 10.64 -14.95
C LYS A 464 13.92 9.91 -13.66
N ILE A 465 14.81 9.02 -13.21
CA ILE A 465 14.68 8.28 -11.96
C ILE A 465 14.76 9.24 -10.76
N ALA A 466 15.74 10.14 -10.74
CA ALA A 466 15.91 11.13 -9.68
C ALA A 466 14.72 12.09 -9.59
N ALA A 467 14.09 12.45 -10.71
CA ALA A 467 12.89 13.29 -10.70
C ALA A 467 11.69 12.62 -10.01
N THR A 468 11.70 11.30 -9.87
CA THR A 468 10.70 10.56 -9.06
C THR A 468 10.94 10.74 -7.55
N ASN A 469 12.16 11.11 -7.14
CA ASN A 469 12.56 11.27 -5.74
C ASN A 469 12.11 12.60 -5.11
N ASP A 470 12.00 13.67 -5.90
CA ASP A 470 11.59 15.00 -5.41
C ASP A 470 10.14 15.02 -4.88
N VAL A 471 9.48 13.89 -4.87
CA VAL A 471 8.05 13.71 -4.84
C VAL A 471 7.55 13.16 -3.50
N HIS A 472 8.39 12.44 -2.75
CA HIS A 472 8.01 11.84 -1.47
C HIS A 472 8.59 12.58 -0.25
N ALA A 473 9.22 13.73 -0.43
CA ALA A 473 9.65 14.58 0.68
C ALA A 473 8.44 15.36 1.24
N HIS A 474 7.87 14.83 2.31
CA HIS A 474 6.85 15.49 3.12
C HIS A 474 7.44 16.35 4.20
#